data_13c394c38d29aafa8adf16da4f440f9e
#
_entry.id   13c394c38d29aafa8adf16da4f440f9e
#
_cell.length_a   1.000
_cell.length_b   1.000
_cell.length_c   1.000
_cell.angle_alpha   90.00
_cell.angle_beta   90.00
_cell.angle_gamma   90.00
#
_symmetry.space_group_name_H-M   'P 1'
#
loop_
_entity.id
_entity.type
_entity.pdbx_description
1 polymer ?
#
loop_
_entity_poly.entity_id
_entity_poly.type
_entity_poly.pdbx_seq_one_letter_code
_entity_poly.pdbx_strand_id
1 'polypeptide(L)'
;MVKGGPLQARGPSRDGRDCAGPNERPFRYLRFGRPLKPNPGLTLVMNRLLKALSVGGLLLLGGCVTTAVDAQAPAEPEFQIRPPLQAGPHAELTYRILTAELAGKRDQLDVALTHYREAAAISKDPQVAERATMLALLVKDNAASLELARRWQTLAPANDQARQALALALLRGGRVDDATEYLETVRRIAGGKDKQQGYATLASLLSQVDDKPAALRVMRQFRDRNPRSAFAQYYLALLAAASSERDLALASLDLALAHDPRLAAAHQLRVRLLLERGDNGAALAGLAKALAALPRDRNLRMLHARLLIEAGQLEKARREFSTLLNQNSKDTESLYALGLLAAETRQFDLAESYFLDLIKRKTRLADAYYELGRIEEQRGAYDKAREWYARVKSEDRYLNAQMRMGVVLAKLEAPVAVTRHFDALRRDHPQNGISLYLAEAEALREAERHQEAFDALGRALELHPGDKELLYARALVAEKLDRLDVLEQHLRAILAADPKNAQALNALGYTLADRTDRHREALGYIEQALALLPEDAAVLDSMGWVQYRLGDY
;
A
#
# COMPACT_ATOMS: atom_id res chain seq x y z
N MET A 1 24.68 25.98 68.24
CA MET A 1 24.88 27.42 68.02
C MET A 1 25.20 27.58 66.52
N VAL A 2 24.22 27.94 65.78
CA VAL A 2 23.73 29.24 65.30
C VAL A 2 24.70 29.89 64.28
N LYS A 3 24.23 30.01 63.05
CA LYS A 3 23.92 31.13 62.12
C LYS A 3 24.11 30.65 60.71
N GLY A 4 23.21 30.53 59.82
CA GLY A 4 22.20 31.48 59.39
C GLY A 4 22.76 32.55 58.43
N GLY A 5 22.70 32.33 57.09
CA GLY A 5 23.00 33.32 56.09
C GLY A 5 22.31 33.00 54.76
N PRO A 6 21.78 33.97 54.00
CA PRO A 6 20.67 33.81 53.10
C PRO A 6 21.07 33.37 51.70
N LEU A 7 20.19 32.58 51.06
CA LEU A 7 20.16 32.23 49.65
C LEU A 7 19.96 33.50 48.77
N GLN A 8 20.96 33.82 47.95
CA GLN A 8 20.79 34.75 46.84
C GLN A 8 20.26 33.97 45.62
N ALA A 9 19.06 34.35 45.20
CA ALA A 9 18.47 33.97 43.92
C ALA A 9 19.29 34.57 42.77
N ARG A 10 19.85 33.68 41.92
CA ARG A 10 20.36 34.05 40.59
C ARG A 10 19.24 33.86 39.60
N GLY A 11 18.86 34.93 38.91
CA GLY A 11 17.91 34.93 37.80
C GLY A 11 18.45 34.15 36.59
N PRO A 12 17.55 33.70 35.67
CA PRO A 12 17.94 32.92 34.51
C PRO A 12 18.61 33.77 33.44
N SER A 13 19.75 33.31 32.99
CA SER A 13 20.44 33.83 31.78
C SER A 13 19.58 33.56 30.55
N ARG A 14 19.32 34.61 29.79
CA ARG A 14 18.82 34.54 28.42
C ARG A 14 19.92 33.91 27.55
N ASP A 15 19.69 32.70 27.08
CA ASP A 15 20.42 32.13 25.97
C ASP A 15 19.46 31.47 24.98
N GLY A 16 19.77 31.69 23.71
CA GLY A 16 19.01 31.53 22.51
C GLY A 16 18.19 30.26 22.38
N ARG A 17 16.94 30.44 21.99
CA ARG A 17 16.09 29.37 21.50
C ARG A 17 16.43 29.06 20.07
N ASP A 18 17.05 27.90 19.86
CA ASP A 18 17.04 27.22 18.58
C ASP A 18 15.61 26.83 18.24
N CYS A 19 15.03 27.51 17.26
CA CYS A 19 13.84 27.04 16.57
C CYS A 19 14.23 25.80 15.74
N ALA A 20 14.05 24.61 16.30
CA ALA A 20 14.12 23.37 15.54
C ALA A 20 12.99 23.39 14.52
N GLY A 21 13.35 23.41 13.22
CA GLY A 21 12.44 23.17 12.11
C GLY A 21 11.78 21.79 12.21
N PRO A 22 10.75 21.50 11.40
CA PRO A 22 9.96 20.29 11.51
C PRO A 22 10.84 19.06 11.38
N ASN A 23 10.98 18.32 12.49
CA ASN A 23 11.67 17.04 12.55
C ASN A 23 11.01 16.09 11.55
N GLU A 24 11.58 15.95 10.37
CA GLU A 24 11.34 14.79 9.52
C GLU A 24 11.76 13.56 10.30
N ARG A 25 10.78 12.82 10.83
CA ARG A 25 11.05 11.57 11.52
C ARG A 25 11.71 10.62 10.53
N PRO A 26 12.93 10.14 10.75
CA PRO A 26 13.71 9.34 9.80
C PRO A 26 13.06 8.00 9.45
N PHE A 27 12.05 7.55 10.21
CA PHE A 27 11.30 6.32 9.93
C PHE A 27 10.34 6.37 8.74
N ARG A 28 10.11 7.52 8.08
CA ARG A 28 9.38 7.52 6.79
C ARG A 28 10.07 6.69 5.70
N TYR A 29 11.35 6.40 5.82
CA TYR A 29 12.11 5.60 4.86
C TYR A 29 12.14 4.09 5.15
N LEU A 30 11.65 3.62 6.31
CA LEU A 30 11.38 2.21 6.57
C LEU A 30 10.07 1.73 5.91
N ARG A 31 9.72 2.27 4.73
CA ARG A 31 8.79 1.61 3.83
C ARG A 31 9.45 0.33 3.30
N PHE A 32 9.48 -0.67 4.14
CA PHE A 32 9.69 -2.06 3.72
C PHE A 32 8.54 -2.42 2.76
N GLY A 33 8.96 -2.72 1.54
CA GLY A 33 8.17 -3.03 0.39
C GLY A 33 6.73 -3.49 0.59
N ARG A 34 5.93 -3.09 -0.36
CA ARG A 34 4.57 -3.49 -0.76
C ARG A 34 3.73 -4.26 0.26
N PRO A 35 2.45 -3.93 0.43
CA PRO A 35 1.53 -4.70 1.26
C PRO A 35 1.63 -6.17 0.87
N LEU A 36 1.60 -7.05 1.88
CA LEU A 36 1.62 -8.50 1.72
C LEU A 36 0.64 -8.88 0.60
N LYS A 37 1.19 -9.40 -0.50
CA LYS A 37 0.37 -9.99 -1.54
C LYS A 37 -0.51 -11.05 -0.89
N PRO A 38 -1.79 -11.14 -1.26
CA PRO A 38 -2.64 -12.23 -0.82
C PRO A 38 -1.99 -13.55 -1.22
N ASN A 39 -2.13 -14.54 -0.36
CA ASN A 39 -1.58 -15.88 -0.45
C ASN A 39 -1.74 -16.45 -1.88
N PRO A 40 -0.67 -16.88 -2.57
CA PRO A 40 -0.71 -17.31 -3.97
C PRO A 40 -1.64 -18.49 -4.25
N GLY A 41 -2.11 -19.20 -3.22
CA GLY A 41 -3.10 -20.28 -3.36
C GLY A 41 -4.48 -19.81 -3.83
N LEU A 42 -4.91 -18.58 -3.50
CA LEU A 42 -6.21 -18.04 -3.92
C LEU A 42 -6.20 -17.50 -5.37
N THR A 43 -5.04 -17.04 -5.83
CA THR A 43 -4.88 -16.47 -7.18
C THR A 43 -4.71 -17.56 -8.25
N LEU A 44 -4.29 -18.76 -7.87
CA LEU A 44 -4.01 -19.85 -8.82
C LEU A 44 -5.29 -20.47 -9.41
N VAL A 45 -6.38 -20.48 -8.66
CA VAL A 45 -7.67 -21.02 -9.13
C VAL A 45 -8.34 -20.05 -10.10
N MET A 46 -8.26 -18.75 -9.86
CA MET A 46 -8.83 -17.72 -10.74
C MET A 46 -8.04 -17.55 -12.04
N ASN A 47 -6.70 -17.66 -12.00
CA ASN A 47 -5.86 -17.55 -13.19
C ASN A 47 -5.88 -18.80 -14.10
N ARG A 48 -6.25 -19.97 -13.57
CA ARG A 48 -6.44 -21.16 -14.41
C ARG A 48 -7.75 -21.10 -15.19
N LEU A 49 -8.79 -20.46 -14.66
CA LEU A 49 -10.07 -20.23 -15.36
C LEU A 49 -9.96 -19.20 -16.49
N LEU A 50 -9.12 -18.17 -16.33
CA LEU A 50 -8.88 -17.16 -17.39
C LEU A 50 -7.91 -17.62 -18.49
N LYS A 51 -7.01 -18.58 -18.22
CA LYS A 51 -6.06 -19.11 -19.23
C LYS A 51 -6.65 -20.18 -20.13
N ALA A 52 -7.79 -20.76 -19.81
CA ALA A 52 -8.48 -21.71 -20.69
C ALA A 52 -9.21 -21.05 -21.88
N LEU A 53 -9.32 -19.71 -21.89
CA LEU A 53 -10.02 -18.94 -22.94
C LEU A 53 -9.10 -18.24 -23.95
N SER A 54 -7.77 -18.39 -23.85
CA SER A 54 -6.82 -17.68 -24.71
C SER A 54 -5.81 -18.61 -25.40
N VAL A 55 -6.27 -19.52 -26.26
CA VAL A 55 -5.40 -20.16 -27.28
C VAL A 55 -6.17 -20.27 -28.58
N GLY A 56 -5.72 -19.50 -29.54
CA GLY A 56 -5.98 -19.77 -30.96
C GLY A 56 -6.42 -18.58 -31.79
N GLY A 57 -5.51 -18.05 -32.56
CA GLY A 57 -5.88 -17.39 -33.82
C GLY A 57 -5.16 -16.09 -34.15
N LEU A 58 -3.96 -16.22 -34.64
CA LEU A 58 -3.25 -15.20 -35.44
C LEU A 58 -3.57 -15.44 -36.92
N LEU A 59 -3.84 -14.36 -37.71
CA LEU A 59 -3.54 -14.12 -39.14
C LEU A 59 -4.74 -13.45 -39.85
N LEU A 60 -4.61 -12.38 -40.48
CA LEU A 60 -3.95 -11.70 -41.56
C LEU A 60 -4.63 -10.37 -41.87
N LEU A 61 -3.83 -9.37 -42.06
CA LEU A 61 -4.16 -8.05 -42.62
C LEU A 61 -4.37 -8.18 -44.15
N GLY A 62 -5.40 -7.53 -44.64
CA GLY A 62 -5.58 -7.32 -46.07
C GLY A 62 -6.46 -6.08 -46.28
N GLY A 63 -5.84 -4.98 -46.71
CA GLY A 63 -6.54 -3.74 -47.00
C GLY A 63 -7.39 -3.85 -48.29
N CYS A 64 -8.48 -3.12 -48.32
CA CYS A 64 -9.22 -2.82 -49.53
C CYS A 64 -9.56 -1.35 -49.64
N VAL A 65 -9.12 -0.84 -50.77
CA VAL A 65 -9.40 0.49 -51.33
C VAL A 65 -10.87 0.56 -51.74
N THR A 66 -11.55 1.63 -51.34
CA THR A 66 -12.91 1.93 -51.79
C THR A 66 -12.88 2.59 -53.15
N THR A 67 -13.51 1.97 -54.15
CA THR A 67 -14.05 2.67 -55.34
C THR A 67 -15.54 2.45 -55.37
N ALA A 68 -16.28 3.56 -55.30
CA ALA A 68 -17.74 3.55 -55.51
C ALA A 68 -18.07 3.34 -56.98
N VAL A 69 -18.86 2.33 -57.26
CA VAL A 69 -19.56 2.16 -58.56
C VAL A 69 -21.02 1.89 -58.25
N ASP A 70 -21.89 2.81 -58.72
CA ASP A 70 -23.32 2.61 -58.78
C ASP A 70 -23.63 1.42 -59.68
N ALA A 71 -24.23 0.38 -59.10
CA ALA A 71 -24.84 -0.71 -59.89
C ALA A 71 -26.15 -1.12 -59.23
N GLN A 72 -27.22 -0.97 -59.97
CA GLN A 72 -28.56 -1.47 -59.67
C GLN A 72 -28.49 -2.92 -59.21
N ALA A 73 -29.03 -3.21 -58.04
CA ALA A 73 -29.11 -4.54 -57.47
C ALA A 73 -30.00 -5.46 -58.33
N PRO A 74 -29.52 -6.66 -58.72
CA PRO A 74 -30.40 -7.69 -59.26
C PRO A 74 -31.31 -8.22 -58.15
N ALA A 75 -32.56 -8.52 -58.49
CA ALA A 75 -33.54 -9.11 -57.59
C ALA A 75 -32.97 -10.34 -56.89
N GLU A 76 -33.03 -10.33 -55.55
CA GLU A 76 -32.62 -11.46 -54.72
C GLU A 76 -33.42 -12.72 -55.11
N PRO A 77 -32.75 -13.89 -55.30
CA PRO A 77 -33.48 -15.12 -55.48
C PRO A 77 -34.24 -15.43 -54.19
N GLU A 78 -35.56 -15.63 -54.27
CA GLU A 78 -36.37 -16.16 -53.19
C GLU A 78 -35.75 -17.45 -52.66
N PHE A 79 -35.08 -17.38 -51.52
CA PHE A 79 -34.57 -18.56 -50.83
C PHE A 79 -35.78 -19.29 -50.25
N GLN A 80 -36.27 -20.30 -50.95
CA GLN A 80 -37.23 -21.24 -50.39
C GLN A 80 -36.55 -21.97 -49.23
N ILE A 81 -36.89 -21.59 -48.02
CA ILE A 81 -36.49 -22.27 -46.78
C ILE A 81 -37.13 -23.67 -46.85
N ARG A 82 -36.36 -24.66 -47.23
CA ARG A 82 -36.78 -26.06 -47.04
C ARG A 82 -37.01 -26.26 -45.54
N PRO A 83 -38.11 -26.93 -45.13
CA PRO A 83 -38.33 -27.23 -43.71
C PRO A 83 -37.05 -27.95 -43.22
N PRO A 84 -36.53 -27.60 -42.02
CA PRO A 84 -35.31 -28.17 -41.51
C PRO A 84 -35.43 -29.68 -41.53
N LEU A 85 -34.47 -30.37 -42.13
CA LEU A 85 -34.27 -31.80 -41.94
C LEU A 85 -34.33 -32.01 -40.43
N GLN A 86 -35.18 -32.96 -39.96
CA GLN A 86 -35.22 -33.32 -38.54
C GLN A 86 -33.79 -33.72 -38.18
N ALA A 87 -33.06 -32.83 -37.58
CA ALA A 87 -31.69 -33.04 -37.18
C ALA A 87 -31.69 -34.15 -36.13
N GLY A 88 -30.95 -35.22 -36.42
CA GLY A 88 -30.79 -36.27 -35.41
C GLY A 88 -30.15 -35.71 -34.12
N PRO A 89 -30.29 -36.40 -32.98
CA PRO A 89 -29.83 -35.90 -31.69
C PRO A 89 -28.38 -35.41 -31.65
N HIS A 90 -27.50 -35.97 -32.50
CA HIS A 90 -26.11 -35.53 -32.61
C HIS A 90 -25.96 -34.18 -33.34
N ALA A 91 -26.73 -33.93 -34.37
CA ALA A 91 -26.68 -32.67 -35.09
C ALA A 91 -27.22 -31.51 -34.23
N GLU A 92 -28.28 -31.77 -33.49
CA GLU A 92 -28.85 -30.81 -32.51
C GLU A 92 -27.84 -30.49 -31.42
N LEU A 93 -27.22 -31.49 -30.80
CA LEU A 93 -26.18 -31.28 -29.80
C LEU A 93 -25.01 -30.46 -30.33
N THR A 94 -24.51 -30.78 -31.51
CA THR A 94 -23.42 -30.04 -32.15
C THR A 94 -23.79 -28.60 -32.43
N TYR A 95 -24.99 -28.36 -32.97
CA TYR A 95 -25.51 -27.00 -33.18
C TYR A 95 -25.57 -26.17 -31.88
N ARG A 96 -26.12 -26.76 -30.79
CA ARG A 96 -26.23 -26.07 -29.50
C ARG A 96 -24.87 -25.73 -28.92
N ILE A 97 -23.91 -26.64 -28.95
CA ILE A 97 -22.56 -26.41 -28.45
C ILE A 97 -21.86 -25.32 -29.29
N LEU A 98 -21.89 -25.40 -30.61
CA LEU A 98 -21.25 -24.41 -31.46
C LEU A 98 -21.85 -23.00 -31.29
N THR A 99 -23.19 -22.93 -31.20
CA THR A 99 -23.87 -21.65 -30.96
C THR A 99 -23.49 -21.07 -29.58
N ALA A 100 -23.44 -21.89 -28.56
CA ALA A 100 -23.01 -21.48 -27.23
C ALA A 100 -21.56 -20.96 -27.22
N GLU A 101 -20.63 -21.67 -27.87
CA GLU A 101 -19.23 -21.26 -27.97
C GLU A 101 -19.07 -19.94 -28.75
N LEU A 102 -19.80 -19.77 -29.85
CA LEU A 102 -19.77 -18.53 -30.63
C LEU A 102 -20.37 -17.35 -29.89
N ALA A 103 -21.50 -17.57 -29.19
CA ALA A 103 -22.11 -16.55 -28.35
C ALA A 103 -21.18 -16.15 -27.18
N GLY A 104 -20.54 -17.12 -26.52
CA GLY A 104 -19.57 -16.85 -25.47
C GLY A 104 -18.36 -16.04 -25.95
N LYS A 105 -17.82 -16.32 -27.14
CA LYS A 105 -16.76 -15.50 -27.76
C LYS A 105 -17.17 -14.07 -28.09
N ARG A 106 -18.46 -13.81 -28.24
CA ARG A 106 -19.05 -12.49 -28.52
C ARG A 106 -19.57 -11.79 -27.27
N ASP A 107 -19.25 -12.32 -26.09
CA ASP A 107 -19.69 -11.83 -24.77
C ASP A 107 -21.23 -11.86 -24.60
N GLN A 108 -21.94 -12.67 -25.40
CA GLN A 108 -23.38 -12.91 -25.33
C GLN A 108 -23.68 -14.07 -24.37
N LEU A 109 -23.36 -13.86 -23.08
CA LEU A 109 -23.35 -14.91 -22.08
C LEU A 109 -24.72 -15.55 -21.82
N ASP A 110 -25.82 -14.77 -21.91
CA ASP A 110 -27.18 -15.27 -21.73
C ASP A 110 -27.57 -16.23 -22.88
N VAL A 111 -27.22 -15.87 -24.12
CA VAL A 111 -27.43 -16.73 -25.30
C VAL A 111 -26.60 -18.01 -25.16
N ALA A 112 -25.33 -17.85 -24.75
CA ALA A 112 -24.45 -18.99 -24.53
C ALA A 112 -25.00 -19.93 -23.46
N LEU A 113 -25.51 -19.40 -22.34
CA LEU A 113 -26.09 -20.19 -21.25
C LEU A 113 -27.33 -20.94 -21.73
N THR A 114 -28.23 -20.29 -22.48
CA THR A 114 -29.44 -20.92 -23.03
C THR A 114 -29.08 -22.16 -23.84
N HIS A 115 -28.17 -22.02 -24.81
CA HIS A 115 -27.75 -23.12 -25.67
C HIS A 115 -26.94 -24.19 -24.92
N TYR A 116 -26.08 -23.82 -23.98
CA TYR A 116 -25.38 -24.79 -23.16
C TYR A 116 -26.32 -25.58 -22.22
N ARG A 117 -27.37 -24.95 -21.69
CA ARG A 117 -28.39 -25.62 -20.86
C ARG A 117 -29.16 -26.67 -21.68
N GLU A 118 -29.58 -26.30 -22.89
CA GLU A 118 -30.23 -27.24 -23.82
C GLU A 118 -29.29 -28.38 -24.26
N ALA A 119 -28.02 -28.07 -24.56
CA ALA A 119 -27.03 -29.08 -24.86
C ALA A 119 -26.80 -30.05 -23.68
N ALA A 120 -26.71 -29.52 -22.44
CA ALA A 120 -26.54 -30.33 -21.23
C ALA A 120 -27.76 -31.23 -20.95
N ALA A 121 -28.96 -30.83 -21.35
CA ALA A 121 -30.16 -31.64 -21.16
C ALA A 121 -30.13 -32.95 -22.01
N ILE A 122 -29.60 -32.86 -23.22
CA ILE A 122 -29.55 -33.99 -24.17
C ILE A 122 -28.24 -34.76 -24.12
N SER A 123 -27.14 -34.13 -23.70
CA SER A 123 -25.80 -34.75 -23.66
C SER A 123 -25.66 -35.69 -22.44
N LYS A 124 -24.97 -36.82 -22.64
CA LYS A 124 -24.47 -37.68 -21.59
C LYS A 124 -23.01 -37.40 -21.20
N ASP A 125 -22.35 -36.50 -21.94
CA ASP A 125 -20.98 -36.08 -21.66
C ASP A 125 -20.97 -35.13 -20.45
N PRO A 126 -20.28 -35.46 -19.35
CA PRO A 126 -20.18 -34.59 -18.17
C PRO A 126 -19.49 -33.26 -18.46
N GLN A 127 -18.64 -33.16 -19.51
CA GLN A 127 -17.96 -31.90 -19.87
C GLN A 127 -18.95 -30.83 -20.36
N VAL A 128 -20.03 -31.22 -21.03
CA VAL A 128 -21.07 -30.28 -21.47
C VAL A 128 -21.82 -29.71 -20.27
N ALA A 129 -22.17 -30.57 -19.30
CA ALA A 129 -22.81 -30.15 -18.05
C ALA A 129 -21.87 -29.28 -17.19
N GLU A 130 -20.56 -29.59 -17.18
CA GLU A 130 -19.53 -28.76 -16.53
C GLU A 130 -19.51 -27.35 -17.09
N ARG A 131 -19.36 -27.19 -18.42
CA ARG A 131 -19.30 -25.88 -19.10
C ARG A 131 -20.57 -25.08 -18.85
N ALA A 132 -21.73 -25.70 -18.99
CA ALA A 132 -23.02 -25.08 -18.72
C ALA A 132 -23.12 -24.61 -17.26
N THR A 133 -22.69 -25.44 -16.31
CA THR A 133 -22.69 -25.11 -14.88
C THR A 133 -21.77 -23.92 -14.57
N MET A 134 -20.55 -23.94 -15.10
CA MET A 134 -19.58 -22.87 -14.89
C MET A 134 -20.07 -21.54 -15.46
N LEU A 135 -20.71 -21.56 -16.62
CA LEU A 135 -21.30 -20.36 -17.23
C LEU A 135 -22.49 -19.84 -16.37
N ALA A 136 -23.40 -20.70 -15.94
CA ALA A 136 -24.51 -20.34 -15.07
C ALA A 136 -24.02 -19.69 -13.74
N LEU A 137 -22.96 -20.25 -13.13
CA LEU A 137 -22.32 -19.69 -11.94
C LEU A 137 -21.67 -18.32 -12.24
N LEU A 138 -21.09 -18.12 -13.42
CA LEU A 138 -20.46 -16.87 -13.84
C LEU A 138 -21.49 -15.75 -14.00
N VAL A 139 -22.59 -16.02 -14.70
CA VAL A 139 -23.68 -15.04 -14.91
C VAL A 139 -24.60 -14.89 -13.69
N LYS A 140 -24.35 -15.66 -12.63
CA LYS A 140 -25.11 -15.67 -11.37
C LYS A 140 -26.59 -16.07 -11.54
N ASP A 141 -26.92 -16.90 -12.53
CA ASP A 141 -28.24 -17.52 -12.61
C ASP A 141 -28.29 -18.70 -11.61
N ASN A 142 -28.85 -18.43 -10.44
CA ASN A 142 -28.90 -19.41 -9.36
C ASN A 142 -29.78 -20.63 -9.69
N ALA A 143 -30.85 -20.46 -10.46
CA ALA A 143 -31.76 -21.55 -10.84
C ALA A 143 -31.07 -22.50 -11.84
N ALA A 144 -30.51 -21.95 -12.93
CA ALA A 144 -29.74 -22.71 -13.90
C ALA A 144 -28.49 -23.35 -13.28
N SER A 145 -27.77 -22.63 -12.40
CA SER A 145 -26.62 -23.17 -11.69
C SER A 145 -26.96 -24.42 -10.89
N LEU A 146 -28.07 -24.42 -10.17
CA LEU A 146 -28.48 -25.57 -9.36
C LEU A 146 -28.90 -26.76 -10.22
N GLU A 147 -29.70 -26.51 -11.27
CA GLU A 147 -30.13 -27.53 -12.23
C GLU A 147 -28.92 -28.22 -12.90
N LEU A 148 -28.05 -27.42 -13.47
CA LEU A 148 -26.88 -27.87 -14.24
C LEU A 148 -25.82 -28.55 -13.34
N ALA A 149 -25.58 -28.02 -12.14
CA ALA A 149 -24.67 -28.65 -11.19
C ALA A 149 -25.16 -30.02 -10.71
N ARG A 150 -26.49 -30.20 -10.51
CA ARG A 150 -27.08 -31.53 -10.23
C ARG A 150 -26.89 -32.48 -11.40
N ARG A 151 -27.10 -32.01 -12.64
CA ARG A 151 -26.88 -32.79 -13.85
C ARG A 151 -25.42 -33.23 -13.94
N TRP A 152 -24.47 -32.30 -13.74
CA TRP A 152 -23.04 -32.61 -13.77
C TRP A 152 -22.67 -33.62 -12.69
N GLN A 153 -23.15 -33.44 -11.43
CA GLN A 153 -22.91 -34.39 -10.33
C GLN A 153 -23.49 -35.79 -10.62
N THR A 154 -24.62 -35.86 -11.31
CA THR A 154 -25.24 -37.16 -11.71
C THR A 154 -24.41 -37.85 -12.76
N LEU A 155 -23.88 -37.13 -13.74
CA LEU A 155 -23.06 -37.68 -14.83
C LEU A 155 -21.63 -38.01 -14.38
N ALA A 156 -21.12 -37.35 -13.36
CA ALA A 156 -19.76 -37.52 -12.85
C ALA A 156 -19.73 -37.54 -11.31
N PRO A 157 -20.30 -38.58 -10.64
CA PRO A 157 -20.46 -38.60 -9.20
C PRO A 157 -19.14 -38.62 -8.41
N ALA A 158 -18.04 -39.03 -9.02
CA ALA A 158 -16.71 -39.02 -8.43
C ALA A 158 -15.94 -37.71 -8.64
N ASN A 159 -16.50 -36.79 -9.43
CA ASN A 159 -15.83 -35.53 -9.73
C ASN A 159 -15.98 -34.54 -8.58
N ASP A 160 -14.82 -34.08 -8.03
CA ASP A 160 -14.78 -33.15 -6.90
C ASP A 160 -15.24 -31.74 -7.28
N GLN A 161 -14.99 -31.32 -8.52
CA GLN A 161 -15.41 -30.01 -9.01
C GLN A 161 -16.94 -29.96 -9.18
N ALA A 162 -17.56 -31.05 -9.66
CA ALA A 162 -19.02 -31.16 -9.72
C ALA A 162 -19.66 -31.02 -8.34
N ARG A 163 -19.08 -31.66 -7.30
CA ARG A 163 -19.54 -31.52 -5.91
C ARG A 163 -19.40 -30.11 -5.39
N GLN A 164 -18.26 -29.46 -5.66
CA GLN A 164 -18.02 -28.06 -5.25
C GLN A 164 -19.00 -27.11 -5.94
N ALA A 165 -19.23 -27.28 -7.25
CA ALA A 165 -20.17 -26.50 -8.02
C ALA A 165 -21.62 -26.66 -7.50
N LEU A 166 -22.01 -27.88 -7.17
CA LEU A 166 -23.33 -28.15 -6.58
C LEU A 166 -23.48 -27.53 -5.20
N ALA A 167 -22.48 -27.66 -4.34
CA ALA A 167 -22.49 -27.02 -3.03
C ALA A 167 -22.58 -25.48 -3.14
N LEU A 168 -21.84 -24.86 -4.06
CA LEU A 168 -21.91 -23.43 -4.30
C LEU A 168 -23.29 -23.00 -4.85
N ALA A 169 -23.85 -23.76 -5.79
CA ALA A 169 -25.18 -23.49 -6.36
C ALA A 169 -26.29 -23.60 -5.30
N LEU A 170 -26.21 -24.59 -4.40
CA LEU A 170 -27.12 -24.73 -3.26
C LEU A 170 -27.02 -23.53 -2.30
N LEU A 171 -25.81 -23.07 -1.98
CA LEU A 171 -25.59 -21.92 -1.12
C LEU A 171 -26.18 -20.66 -1.73
N ARG A 172 -25.92 -20.41 -3.01
CA ARG A 172 -26.46 -19.23 -3.73
C ARG A 172 -27.97 -19.27 -3.88
N GLY A 173 -28.54 -20.48 -3.94
CA GLY A 173 -29.98 -20.71 -3.94
C GLY A 173 -30.64 -20.67 -2.55
N GLY A 174 -29.91 -20.30 -1.48
CA GLY A 174 -30.42 -20.20 -0.11
C GLY A 174 -30.63 -21.55 0.60
N ARG A 175 -30.26 -22.67 -0.01
CA ARG A 175 -30.42 -24.03 0.53
C ARG A 175 -29.24 -24.44 1.41
N VAL A 176 -29.08 -23.72 2.53
CA VAL A 176 -27.89 -23.82 3.39
C VAL A 176 -27.69 -25.21 3.98
N ASP A 177 -28.74 -25.84 4.44
CA ASP A 177 -28.66 -27.16 5.10
C ASP A 177 -28.25 -28.24 4.10
N ASP A 178 -28.87 -28.26 2.91
CA ASP A 178 -28.48 -29.18 1.84
C ASP A 178 -27.04 -28.99 1.40
N ALA A 179 -26.61 -27.71 1.29
CA ALA A 179 -25.23 -27.37 0.95
C ALA A 179 -24.24 -27.91 1.98
N THR A 180 -24.59 -27.89 3.28
CA THR A 180 -23.70 -28.28 4.37
C THR A 180 -23.27 -29.75 4.27
N GLU A 181 -24.13 -30.65 3.82
CA GLU A 181 -23.78 -32.06 3.62
C GLU A 181 -22.77 -32.27 2.49
N TYR A 182 -23.00 -31.60 1.36
CA TYR A 182 -22.03 -31.61 0.24
C TYR A 182 -20.71 -30.95 0.63
N LEU A 183 -20.75 -29.86 1.36
CA LEU A 183 -19.54 -29.15 1.83
C LEU A 183 -18.75 -30.01 2.84
N GLU A 184 -19.39 -30.80 3.70
CA GLU A 184 -18.67 -31.74 4.57
C GLU A 184 -17.91 -32.79 3.75
N THR A 185 -18.53 -33.31 2.70
CA THR A 185 -17.87 -34.24 1.79
C THR A 185 -16.70 -33.58 1.06
N VAL A 186 -16.90 -32.35 0.54
CA VAL A 186 -15.84 -31.55 -0.09
C VAL A 186 -14.69 -31.32 0.88
N ARG A 187 -14.99 -30.87 2.12
CA ARG A 187 -13.98 -30.64 3.16
C ARG A 187 -13.17 -31.90 3.47
N ARG A 188 -13.87 -33.05 3.61
CA ARG A 188 -13.24 -34.34 3.94
C ARG A 188 -12.32 -34.83 2.80
N ILE A 189 -12.79 -34.73 1.55
CA ILE A 189 -12.01 -35.17 0.38
C ILE A 189 -10.81 -34.24 0.16
N ALA A 190 -11.03 -32.92 0.12
CA ALA A 190 -9.97 -31.93 -0.05
C ALA A 190 -8.96 -31.97 1.11
N GLY A 191 -9.42 -32.29 2.32
CA GLY A 191 -8.59 -32.40 3.51
C GLY A 191 -7.68 -33.62 3.52
N GLY A 192 -8.12 -34.76 3.01
CA GLY A 192 -7.32 -35.98 2.97
C GLY A 192 -6.48 -36.22 4.24
N LYS A 193 -5.16 -36.13 4.08
CA LYS A 193 -4.18 -36.15 5.17
C LYS A 193 -3.95 -34.77 5.80
N ASP A 194 -4.28 -33.68 5.10
CA ASP A 194 -4.12 -32.30 5.54
C ASP A 194 -5.47 -31.66 5.86
N LYS A 195 -5.84 -31.70 7.14
CA LYS A 195 -7.11 -31.11 7.60
C LYS A 195 -7.20 -29.59 7.32
N GLN A 196 -6.09 -28.89 7.29
CA GLN A 196 -6.05 -27.46 6.97
C GLN A 196 -6.56 -27.21 5.55
N GLN A 197 -6.11 -28.01 4.58
CA GLN A 197 -6.54 -27.88 3.18
C GLN A 197 -8.05 -28.07 3.02
N GLY A 198 -8.66 -28.98 3.79
CA GLY A 198 -10.11 -29.19 3.77
C GLY A 198 -10.89 -27.95 4.22
N TYR A 199 -10.48 -27.31 5.29
CA TYR A 199 -11.09 -26.06 5.75
C TYR A 199 -10.78 -24.87 4.84
N ALA A 200 -9.59 -24.83 4.22
CA ALA A 200 -9.24 -23.82 3.24
C ALA A 200 -10.15 -23.85 2.02
N THR A 201 -10.40 -25.06 1.49
CA THR A 201 -11.32 -25.28 0.37
C THR A 201 -12.75 -24.86 0.73
N LEU A 202 -13.22 -25.26 1.92
CA LEU A 202 -14.53 -24.84 2.45
C LEU A 202 -14.64 -23.30 2.52
N ALA A 203 -13.67 -22.64 3.14
CA ALA A 203 -13.69 -21.18 3.28
C ALA A 203 -13.62 -20.48 1.92
N SER A 204 -12.85 -21.03 0.96
CA SER A 204 -12.78 -20.50 -0.41
C SER A 204 -14.14 -20.55 -1.12
N LEU A 205 -14.89 -21.65 -0.97
CA LEU A 205 -16.24 -21.74 -1.53
C LEU A 205 -17.21 -20.77 -0.83
N LEU A 206 -17.15 -20.68 0.49
CA LEU A 206 -18.00 -19.78 1.26
C LEU A 206 -17.71 -18.29 0.98
N SER A 207 -16.47 -17.95 0.63
CA SER A 207 -16.10 -16.57 0.27
C SER A 207 -16.74 -16.09 -1.03
N GLN A 208 -17.13 -17.01 -1.93
CA GLN A 208 -17.77 -16.75 -3.22
C GLN A 208 -19.29 -16.52 -3.10
N VAL A 209 -19.86 -16.67 -1.91
CA VAL A 209 -21.28 -16.45 -1.64
C VAL A 209 -21.50 -14.98 -1.31
N ASP A 210 -22.45 -14.33 -2.01
CA ASP A 210 -22.78 -12.92 -1.77
C ASP A 210 -23.47 -12.72 -0.40
N ASP A 211 -24.31 -13.68 0.04
CA ASP A 211 -24.91 -13.71 1.39
C ASP A 211 -23.85 -14.09 2.45
N LYS A 212 -23.12 -13.08 2.94
CA LYS A 212 -22.10 -13.27 3.98
C LYS A 212 -22.64 -13.84 5.29
N PRO A 213 -23.80 -13.42 5.80
CA PRO A 213 -24.45 -14.08 6.94
C PRO A 213 -24.69 -15.58 6.74
N ALA A 214 -25.14 -16.02 5.56
CA ALA A 214 -25.33 -17.44 5.26
C ALA A 214 -23.99 -18.19 5.28
N ALA A 215 -22.95 -17.64 4.66
CA ALA A 215 -21.60 -18.22 4.67
C ALA A 215 -21.07 -18.39 6.10
N LEU A 216 -21.28 -17.38 6.97
CA LEU A 216 -20.89 -17.45 8.38
C LEU A 216 -21.72 -18.50 9.16
N ARG A 217 -23.03 -18.62 8.90
CA ARG A 217 -23.87 -19.66 9.52
C ARG A 217 -23.33 -21.05 9.20
N VAL A 218 -23.02 -21.32 7.94
CA VAL A 218 -22.42 -22.60 7.52
C VAL A 218 -21.10 -22.83 8.27
N MET A 219 -20.19 -21.87 8.28
CA MET A 219 -18.90 -22.07 8.93
C MET A 219 -19.01 -22.25 10.44
N ARG A 220 -20.01 -21.60 11.09
CA ARG A 220 -20.35 -21.87 12.51
C ARG A 220 -20.82 -23.33 12.73
N GLN A 221 -21.65 -23.90 11.85
CA GLN A 221 -22.05 -25.30 11.93
C GLN A 221 -20.84 -26.25 11.85
N PHE A 222 -19.87 -25.95 10.97
CA PHE A 222 -18.62 -26.72 10.89
C PHE A 222 -17.76 -26.61 12.15
N ARG A 223 -17.68 -25.41 12.74
CA ARG A 223 -17.05 -25.20 14.04
C ARG A 223 -17.75 -25.99 15.15
N ASP A 224 -19.08 -25.96 15.19
CA ASP A 224 -19.87 -26.63 16.24
C ASP A 224 -19.78 -28.14 16.16
N ARG A 225 -19.67 -28.72 14.94
CA ARG A 225 -19.38 -30.14 14.74
C ARG A 225 -17.94 -30.50 15.14
N ASN A 226 -17.03 -29.56 15.15
CA ASN A 226 -15.59 -29.76 15.43
C ASN A 226 -15.04 -28.67 16.37
N PRO A 227 -15.55 -28.56 17.63
CA PRO A 227 -15.28 -27.41 18.50
C PRO A 227 -13.83 -27.28 18.92
N ARG A 228 -13.06 -28.37 18.91
CA ARG A 228 -11.62 -28.40 19.23
C ARG A 228 -10.71 -28.22 18.01
N SER A 229 -11.27 -27.98 16.81
CA SER A 229 -10.48 -27.78 15.62
C SER A 229 -9.97 -26.34 15.53
N ALA A 230 -8.68 -26.14 15.70
CA ALA A 230 -8.03 -24.83 15.48
C ALA A 230 -8.30 -24.29 14.07
N PHE A 231 -8.32 -25.16 13.05
CA PHE A 231 -8.62 -24.76 11.68
C PHE A 231 -10.05 -24.30 11.48
N ALA A 232 -11.04 -24.99 12.10
CA ALA A 232 -12.45 -24.55 12.04
C ALA A 232 -12.61 -23.13 12.62
N GLN A 233 -12.00 -22.87 13.76
CA GLN A 233 -12.00 -21.55 14.40
C GLN A 233 -11.27 -20.51 13.53
N TYR A 234 -10.09 -20.83 13.01
CA TYR A 234 -9.30 -19.93 12.17
C TYR A 234 -10.05 -19.53 10.89
N TYR A 235 -10.65 -20.48 10.17
CA TYR A 235 -11.37 -20.17 8.94
C TYR A 235 -12.72 -19.48 9.19
N LEU A 236 -13.35 -19.71 10.34
CA LEU A 236 -14.47 -18.88 10.79
C LEU A 236 -14.01 -17.42 11.01
N ALA A 237 -12.89 -17.23 11.68
CA ALA A 237 -12.33 -15.90 11.89
C ALA A 237 -11.96 -15.20 10.58
N LEU A 238 -11.43 -15.94 9.62
CA LEU A 238 -11.08 -15.40 8.30
C LEU A 238 -12.32 -14.88 7.55
N LEU A 239 -13.41 -15.66 7.55
CA LEU A 239 -14.67 -15.25 6.94
C LEU A 239 -15.35 -14.10 7.71
N ALA A 240 -15.30 -14.13 9.03
CA ALA A 240 -15.83 -13.06 9.87
C ALA A 240 -15.09 -11.73 9.63
N ALA A 241 -13.75 -11.76 9.52
CA ALA A 241 -12.95 -10.59 9.17
C ALA A 241 -13.32 -10.03 7.78
N ALA A 242 -13.51 -10.91 6.78
CA ALA A 242 -13.94 -10.52 5.44
C ALA A 242 -15.38 -9.96 5.40
N SER A 243 -16.19 -10.24 6.41
CA SER A 243 -17.57 -9.77 6.58
C SER A 243 -17.67 -8.58 7.54
N SER A 244 -16.55 -7.97 7.94
CA SER A 244 -16.46 -6.88 8.93
C SER A 244 -16.94 -7.24 10.35
N GLU A 245 -17.12 -8.51 10.65
CA GLU A 245 -17.48 -9.04 11.97
C GLU A 245 -16.23 -9.20 12.86
N ARG A 246 -15.59 -8.06 13.20
CA ARG A 246 -14.26 -8.04 13.84
C ARG A 246 -14.21 -8.73 15.19
N ASP A 247 -15.22 -8.54 16.03
CA ASP A 247 -15.26 -9.15 17.36
C ASP A 247 -15.41 -10.67 17.29
N LEU A 248 -16.25 -11.17 16.38
CA LEU A 248 -16.36 -12.60 16.10
C LEU A 248 -15.03 -13.15 15.58
N ALA A 249 -14.35 -12.43 14.71
CA ALA A 249 -13.05 -12.84 14.18
C ALA A 249 -12.01 -12.96 15.30
N LEU A 250 -11.88 -11.95 16.16
CA LEU A 250 -10.93 -11.97 17.28
C LEU A 250 -11.24 -13.09 18.27
N ALA A 251 -12.50 -13.27 18.68
CA ALA A 251 -12.89 -14.34 19.58
C ALA A 251 -12.61 -15.74 18.99
N SER A 252 -12.86 -15.92 17.69
CA SER A 252 -12.57 -17.19 17.01
C SER A 252 -11.05 -17.43 16.91
N LEU A 253 -10.24 -16.38 16.71
CA LEU A 253 -8.77 -16.50 16.72
C LEU A 253 -8.23 -16.87 18.09
N ASP A 254 -8.77 -16.30 19.16
CA ASP A 254 -8.37 -16.65 20.52
C ASP A 254 -8.65 -18.13 20.79
N LEU A 255 -9.80 -18.67 20.36
CA LEU A 255 -10.10 -20.09 20.45
C LEU A 255 -9.20 -20.95 19.55
N ALA A 256 -8.91 -20.49 18.32
CA ALA A 256 -7.98 -21.20 17.43
C ALA A 256 -6.60 -21.35 18.07
N LEU A 257 -6.09 -20.28 18.65
CA LEU A 257 -4.77 -20.24 19.31
C LEU A 257 -4.74 -20.97 20.66
N ALA A 258 -5.88 -21.08 21.34
CA ALA A 258 -6.01 -21.94 22.52
C ALA A 258 -5.90 -23.44 22.16
N HIS A 259 -6.38 -23.83 20.98
CA HIS A 259 -6.29 -25.22 20.50
C HIS A 259 -4.98 -25.53 19.80
N ASP A 260 -4.42 -24.56 19.06
CA ASP A 260 -3.11 -24.67 18.41
C ASP A 260 -2.31 -23.35 18.55
N PRO A 261 -1.50 -23.21 19.59
CA PRO A 261 -0.66 -22.04 19.79
C PRO A 261 0.40 -21.84 18.69
N ARG A 262 0.63 -22.84 17.85
CA ARG A 262 1.60 -22.79 16.75
C ARG A 262 1.01 -22.41 15.40
N LEU A 263 -0.27 -22.08 15.34
CA LEU A 263 -0.93 -21.67 14.10
C LEU A 263 -0.52 -20.23 13.72
N ALA A 264 0.60 -20.11 13.02
CA ALA A 264 1.21 -18.81 12.62
C ALA A 264 0.21 -17.89 11.90
N ALA A 265 -0.61 -18.44 11.00
CA ALA A 265 -1.62 -17.69 10.25
C ALA A 265 -2.68 -17.04 11.17
N ALA A 266 -3.05 -17.71 12.26
CA ALA A 266 -3.99 -17.15 13.25
C ALA A 266 -3.37 -15.98 14.02
N HIS A 267 -2.12 -16.09 14.42
CA HIS A 267 -1.39 -14.98 15.04
C HIS A 267 -1.29 -13.77 14.10
N GLN A 268 -0.93 -13.98 12.83
CA GLN A 268 -0.82 -12.91 11.83
C GLN A 268 -2.16 -12.19 11.59
N LEU A 269 -3.26 -12.96 11.45
CA LEU A 269 -4.59 -12.39 11.26
C LEU A 269 -5.04 -11.60 12.50
N ARG A 270 -4.81 -12.15 13.70
CA ARG A 270 -5.13 -11.48 14.96
C ARG A 270 -4.41 -10.14 15.12
N VAL A 271 -3.13 -10.13 14.85
CA VAL A 271 -2.32 -8.90 14.93
C VAL A 271 -2.83 -7.87 13.93
N ARG A 272 -3.11 -8.26 12.70
CA ARG A 272 -3.66 -7.35 11.69
C ARG A 272 -4.97 -6.72 12.15
N LEU A 273 -5.92 -7.50 12.67
CA LEU A 273 -7.20 -6.99 13.16
C LEU A 273 -7.05 -6.05 14.36
N LEU A 274 -6.10 -6.32 15.25
CA LEU A 274 -5.80 -5.43 16.38
C LEU A 274 -5.22 -4.09 15.91
N LEU A 275 -4.32 -4.11 14.92
CA LEU A 275 -3.76 -2.90 14.31
C LEU A 275 -4.83 -2.08 13.58
N GLU A 276 -5.72 -2.73 12.82
CA GLU A 276 -6.86 -2.08 12.16
C GLU A 276 -7.85 -1.44 13.16
N ARG A 277 -7.87 -1.94 14.40
CA ARG A 277 -8.63 -1.37 15.52
C ARG A 277 -7.88 -0.26 16.26
N GLY A 278 -6.59 -0.06 15.98
CA GLY A 278 -5.73 0.89 16.68
C GLY A 278 -5.16 0.36 18.00
N ASP A 279 -5.34 -0.92 18.32
CA ASP A 279 -4.88 -1.53 19.57
C ASP A 279 -3.45 -2.06 19.43
N ASN A 280 -2.50 -1.13 19.27
CA ASN A 280 -1.09 -1.44 19.08
C ASN A 280 -0.48 -2.18 20.28
N GLY A 281 -0.97 -1.91 21.49
CA GLY A 281 -0.51 -2.58 22.72
C GLY A 281 -0.87 -4.06 22.72
N ALA A 282 -2.12 -4.41 22.41
CA ALA A 282 -2.55 -5.80 22.32
C ALA A 282 -1.87 -6.54 21.14
N ALA A 283 -1.61 -5.84 20.03
CA ALA A 283 -0.87 -6.39 18.89
C ALA A 283 0.55 -6.79 19.28
N LEU A 284 1.29 -5.91 19.97
CA LEU A 284 2.64 -6.21 20.48
C LEU A 284 2.65 -7.37 21.48
N ALA A 285 1.73 -7.36 22.45
CA ALA A 285 1.61 -8.46 23.42
C ALA A 285 1.26 -9.79 22.72
N GLY A 286 0.40 -9.75 21.70
CA GLY A 286 0.04 -10.91 20.88
C GLY A 286 1.24 -11.47 20.13
N LEU A 287 2.08 -10.64 19.55
CA LEU A 287 3.30 -11.06 18.85
C LEU A 287 4.34 -11.67 19.80
N ALA A 288 4.49 -11.11 21.01
CA ALA A 288 5.38 -11.69 22.02
C ALA A 288 4.93 -13.11 22.39
N LYS A 289 3.63 -13.35 22.57
CA LYS A 289 3.06 -14.71 22.80
C LYS A 289 3.28 -15.61 21.59
N ALA A 290 3.07 -15.09 20.37
CA ALA A 290 3.29 -15.85 19.14
C ALA A 290 4.73 -16.32 19.02
N LEU A 291 5.70 -15.46 19.32
CA LEU A 291 7.13 -15.77 19.28
C LEU A 291 7.57 -16.71 20.40
N ALA A 292 6.88 -16.76 21.54
CA ALA A 292 7.10 -17.78 22.55
C ALA A 292 6.72 -19.19 22.04
N ALA A 293 5.65 -19.29 21.25
CA ALA A 293 5.20 -20.56 20.64
C ALA A 293 5.99 -20.91 19.36
N LEU A 294 6.42 -19.92 18.60
CA LEU A 294 7.08 -20.01 17.30
C LEU A 294 8.38 -19.20 17.25
N PRO A 295 9.41 -19.56 18.06
CA PRO A 295 10.60 -18.71 18.25
C PRO A 295 11.47 -18.54 16.99
N ARG A 296 11.26 -19.38 15.96
CA ARG A 296 11.99 -19.32 14.69
C ARG A 296 11.17 -18.77 13.53
N ASP A 297 9.93 -18.33 13.77
CA ASP A 297 9.11 -17.73 12.72
C ASP A 297 9.64 -16.32 12.38
N ARG A 298 10.28 -16.24 11.20
CA ARG A 298 10.88 -15.01 10.69
C ARG A 298 9.84 -13.91 10.50
N ASN A 299 8.65 -14.26 9.97
CA ASN A 299 7.64 -13.27 9.61
C ASN A 299 7.02 -12.63 10.85
N LEU A 300 6.71 -13.43 11.87
CA LEU A 300 6.21 -12.92 13.15
C LEU A 300 7.26 -12.05 13.86
N ARG A 301 8.54 -12.47 13.84
CA ARG A 301 9.63 -11.70 14.45
C ARG A 301 9.89 -10.40 13.72
N MET A 302 9.87 -10.41 12.38
CA MET A 302 9.98 -9.21 11.57
C MET A 302 8.84 -8.23 11.85
N LEU A 303 7.60 -8.72 11.95
CA LEU A 303 6.43 -7.90 12.27
C LEU A 303 6.54 -7.31 13.69
N HIS A 304 6.99 -8.11 14.67
CA HIS A 304 7.22 -7.64 16.04
C HIS A 304 8.28 -6.53 16.09
N ALA A 305 9.40 -6.71 15.39
CA ALA A 305 10.45 -5.70 15.31
C ALA A 305 9.96 -4.38 14.71
N ARG A 306 9.15 -4.43 13.66
CA ARG A 306 8.55 -3.22 13.03
C ARG A 306 7.61 -2.49 13.98
N LEU A 307 6.71 -3.20 14.64
CA LEU A 307 5.79 -2.58 15.61
C LEU A 307 6.53 -2.02 16.84
N LEU A 308 7.63 -2.63 17.25
CA LEU A 308 8.48 -2.07 18.30
C LEU A 308 9.13 -0.75 17.88
N ILE A 309 9.52 -0.61 16.60
CA ILE A 309 10.01 0.66 16.06
C ILE A 309 8.92 1.73 16.09
N GLU A 310 7.72 1.39 15.59
CA GLU A 310 6.57 2.33 15.58
C GLU A 310 6.18 2.77 17.00
N ALA A 311 6.34 1.88 17.97
CA ALA A 311 6.13 2.17 19.39
C ALA A 311 7.31 2.88 20.07
N GLY A 312 8.37 3.28 19.34
CA GLY A 312 9.57 3.92 19.90
C GLY A 312 10.47 3.01 20.74
N GLN A 313 10.21 1.68 20.76
CA GLN A 313 10.96 0.72 21.57
C GLN A 313 12.20 0.20 20.82
N LEU A 314 13.10 1.11 20.42
CA LEU A 314 14.20 0.84 19.49
C LEU A 314 15.14 -0.26 19.97
N GLU A 315 15.46 -0.30 21.26
CA GLU A 315 16.35 -1.33 21.83
C GLU A 315 15.74 -2.75 21.79
N LYS A 316 14.41 -2.85 21.94
CA LYS A 316 13.73 -4.14 21.78
C LYS A 316 13.70 -4.55 20.30
N ALA A 317 13.42 -3.61 19.39
CA ALA A 317 13.47 -3.86 17.96
C ALA A 317 14.85 -4.34 17.52
N ARG A 318 15.93 -3.73 18.02
CA ARG A 318 17.31 -4.13 17.77
C ARG A 318 17.58 -5.59 18.18
N ARG A 319 17.08 -6.03 19.34
CA ARG A 319 17.21 -7.43 19.78
C ARG A 319 16.51 -8.39 18.84
N GLU A 320 15.32 -8.04 18.34
CA GLU A 320 14.59 -8.87 17.39
C GLU A 320 15.33 -9.02 16.06
N PHE A 321 15.85 -7.91 15.48
CA PHE A 321 16.66 -7.97 14.27
C PHE A 321 17.98 -8.73 14.48
N SER A 322 18.63 -8.56 15.63
CA SER A 322 19.83 -9.33 15.97
C SER A 322 19.53 -10.83 16.05
N THR A 323 18.37 -11.20 16.60
CA THR A 323 17.92 -12.59 16.64
C THR A 323 17.69 -13.14 15.24
N LEU A 324 17.07 -12.37 14.34
CA LEU A 324 16.87 -12.74 12.93
C LEU A 324 18.21 -12.96 12.21
N LEU A 325 19.15 -12.05 12.40
CA LEU A 325 20.49 -12.14 11.79
C LEU A 325 21.27 -13.35 12.34
N ASN A 326 21.15 -13.66 13.64
CA ASN A 326 21.76 -14.84 14.26
C ASN A 326 21.12 -16.15 13.74
N GLN A 327 19.81 -16.17 13.48
CA GLN A 327 19.12 -17.32 12.89
C GLN A 327 19.47 -17.53 11.42
N ASN A 328 19.71 -16.45 10.70
CA ASN A 328 20.13 -16.46 9.31
C ASN A 328 21.16 -15.34 9.06
N SER A 329 22.44 -15.69 9.09
CA SER A 329 23.52 -14.73 8.87
C SER A 329 23.50 -14.07 7.49
N LYS A 330 22.72 -14.58 6.53
CA LYS A 330 22.51 -13.99 5.19
C LYS A 330 21.31 -13.04 5.13
N ASP A 331 20.62 -12.78 6.25
CA ASP A 331 19.48 -11.86 6.29
C ASP A 331 19.94 -10.40 6.18
N THR A 332 20.06 -9.94 4.93
CA THR A 332 20.50 -8.58 4.60
C THR A 332 19.48 -7.51 4.96
N GLU A 333 18.19 -7.88 5.09
CA GLU A 333 17.13 -6.98 5.55
C GLU A 333 17.31 -6.63 7.03
N SER A 334 17.54 -7.65 7.88
CA SER A 334 17.82 -7.46 9.29
C SER A 334 19.14 -6.73 9.52
N LEU A 335 20.17 -7.03 8.72
CA LEU A 335 21.45 -6.33 8.79
C LEU A 335 21.31 -4.83 8.48
N TYR A 336 20.55 -4.48 7.45
CA TYR A 336 20.26 -3.09 7.11
C TYR A 336 19.45 -2.37 8.19
N ALA A 337 18.42 -3.04 8.73
CA ALA A 337 17.62 -2.48 9.82
C ALA A 337 18.46 -2.22 11.09
N LEU A 338 19.39 -3.10 11.41
CA LEU A 338 20.35 -2.89 12.52
C LEU A 338 21.24 -1.67 12.28
N GLY A 339 21.72 -1.49 11.05
CA GLY A 339 22.48 -0.29 10.67
C GLY A 339 21.68 0.99 10.86
N LEU A 340 20.41 1.02 10.39
CA LEU A 340 19.54 2.18 10.56
C LEU A 340 19.23 2.47 12.03
N LEU A 341 18.93 1.45 12.84
CA LEU A 341 18.67 1.62 14.27
C LEU A 341 19.89 2.14 15.03
N ALA A 342 21.08 1.65 14.68
CA ALA A 342 22.32 2.15 15.25
C ALA A 342 22.59 3.62 14.85
N ALA A 343 22.36 3.98 13.61
CA ALA A 343 22.48 5.37 13.14
C ALA A 343 21.50 6.31 13.86
N GLU A 344 20.24 5.88 14.01
CA GLU A 344 19.19 6.65 14.72
C GLU A 344 19.53 6.88 16.19
N THR A 345 20.13 5.88 16.83
CA THR A 345 20.59 6.00 18.22
C THR A 345 21.99 6.61 18.34
N ARG A 346 22.50 7.23 17.28
CA ARG A 346 23.82 7.86 17.16
C ARG A 346 25.00 6.95 17.49
N GLN A 347 24.81 5.63 17.41
CA GLN A 347 25.90 4.64 17.52
C GLN A 347 26.59 4.50 16.16
N PHE A 348 27.23 5.58 15.69
CA PHE A 348 27.72 5.70 14.31
C PHE A 348 28.75 4.63 13.92
N ASP A 349 29.66 4.28 14.82
CA ASP A 349 30.66 3.24 14.53
C ASP A 349 30.03 1.86 14.34
N LEU A 350 29.00 1.57 15.14
CA LEU A 350 28.23 0.33 15.00
C LEU A 350 27.40 0.33 13.70
N ALA A 351 26.75 1.46 13.36
CA ALA A 351 26.01 1.62 12.13
C ALA A 351 26.90 1.44 10.90
N GLU A 352 28.07 2.07 10.92
CA GLU A 352 29.10 1.95 9.89
C GLU A 352 29.52 0.49 9.69
N SER A 353 29.75 -0.26 10.77
CA SER A 353 30.14 -1.68 10.69
C SER A 353 29.07 -2.53 9.97
N TYR A 354 27.79 -2.28 10.22
CA TYR A 354 26.70 -2.99 9.55
C TYR A 354 26.60 -2.64 8.06
N PHE A 355 26.75 -1.36 7.69
CA PHE A 355 26.70 -0.94 6.28
C PHE A 355 27.93 -1.40 5.50
N LEU A 356 29.12 -1.42 6.10
CA LEU A 356 30.31 -2.00 5.49
C LEU A 356 30.18 -3.52 5.29
N ASP A 357 29.50 -4.24 6.19
CA ASP A 357 29.22 -5.66 6.00
C ASP A 357 28.26 -5.89 4.81
N LEU A 358 27.25 -5.03 4.60
CA LEU A 358 26.40 -5.06 3.39
C LEU A 358 27.21 -4.85 2.12
N ILE A 359 28.18 -3.91 2.13
CA ILE A 359 29.07 -3.65 0.99
C ILE A 359 29.97 -4.88 0.73
N LYS A 360 30.56 -5.46 1.78
CA LYS A 360 31.36 -6.68 1.66
C LYS A 360 30.56 -7.84 1.04
N ARG A 361 29.29 -7.95 1.38
CA ARG A 361 28.36 -8.95 0.83
C ARG A 361 27.85 -8.59 -0.57
N LYS A 362 28.19 -7.45 -1.13
CA LYS A 362 27.72 -6.91 -2.42
C LYS A 362 26.18 -6.84 -2.53
N THR A 363 25.52 -6.48 -1.44
CA THR A 363 24.07 -6.38 -1.36
C THR A 363 23.66 -5.03 -0.83
N ARG A 364 22.54 -4.47 -1.32
CA ARG A 364 22.03 -3.15 -0.94
C ARG A 364 23.08 -2.04 -1.02
N LEU A 365 23.93 -2.09 -2.04
CA LEU A 365 25.10 -1.21 -2.15
C LEU A 365 24.71 0.27 -2.14
N ALA A 366 23.68 0.65 -2.90
CA ALA A 366 23.22 2.03 -2.96
C ALA A 366 22.68 2.51 -1.62
N ASP A 367 21.89 1.69 -0.91
CA ASP A 367 21.42 2.00 0.43
C ASP A 367 22.59 2.16 1.40
N ALA A 368 23.55 1.23 1.38
CA ALA A 368 24.69 1.26 2.29
C ALA A 368 25.58 2.48 2.04
N TYR A 369 25.89 2.81 0.79
CA TYR A 369 26.66 4.02 0.45
C TYR A 369 25.91 5.30 0.87
N TYR A 370 24.62 5.37 0.64
CA TYR A 370 23.81 6.52 1.03
C TYR A 370 23.82 6.72 2.54
N GLU A 371 23.59 5.66 3.33
CA GLU A 371 23.57 5.76 4.79
C GLU A 371 24.96 6.04 5.38
N LEU A 372 26.04 5.50 4.80
CA LEU A 372 27.41 5.89 5.18
C LEU A 372 27.67 7.37 4.90
N GLY A 373 27.21 7.89 3.77
CA GLY A 373 27.27 9.32 3.48
C GLY A 373 26.55 10.16 4.55
N ARG A 374 25.34 9.74 4.96
CA ARG A 374 24.59 10.40 6.03
C ARG A 374 25.30 10.36 7.39
N ILE A 375 25.91 9.23 7.73
CA ILE A 375 26.70 9.11 8.98
C ILE A 375 27.87 10.07 8.99
N GLU A 376 28.65 10.13 7.90
CA GLU A 376 29.79 11.02 7.80
C GLU A 376 29.37 12.49 7.79
N GLU A 377 28.23 12.79 7.19
CA GLU A 377 27.64 14.12 7.24
C GLU A 377 27.26 14.53 8.67
N GLN A 378 26.64 13.64 9.44
CA GLN A 378 26.30 13.87 10.85
C GLN A 378 27.54 13.97 11.76
N ARG A 379 28.65 13.36 11.37
CA ARG A 379 29.96 13.53 12.00
C ARG A 379 30.65 14.84 11.61
N GLY A 380 30.13 15.58 10.64
CA GLY A 380 30.78 16.76 10.06
C GLY A 380 31.95 16.43 9.14
N ALA A 381 32.14 15.17 8.77
CA ALA A 381 33.21 14.71 7.89
C ALA A 381 32.77 14.81 6.41
N TYR A 382 32.54 16.04 5.94
CA TYR A 382 31.90 16.32 4.65
C TYR A 382 32.66 15.73 3.45
N ASP A 383 34.00 15.69 3.46
CA ASP A 383 34.77 15.08 2.37
C ASP A 383 34.47 13.58 2.24
N LYS A 384 34.40 12.86 3.36
CA LYS A 384 34.02 11.45 3.34
C LYS A 384 32.57 11.23 2.93
N ALA A 385 31.66 12.10 3.39
CA ALA A 385 30.25 12.07 2.97
C ALA A 385 30.14 12.19 1.45
N ARG A 386 30.89 13.15 0.85
CA ARG A 386 30.96 13.34 -0.60
C ARG A 386 31.41 12.07 -1.32
N GLU A 387 32.47 11.41 -0.82
CA GLU A 387 32.98 10.18 -1.42
C GLU A 387 31.94 9.04 -1.40
N TRP A 388 31.20 8.91 -0.30
CA TRP A 388 30.17 7.88 -0.17
C TRP A 388 28.97 8.16 -1.08
N TYR A 389 28.45 9.40 -1.11
CA TYR A 389 27.35 9.76 -2.00
C TYR A 389 27.69 9.60 -3.48
N ALA A 390 28.94 9.88 -3.87
CA ALA A 390 29.42 9.71 -5.24
C ALA A 390 29.38 8.24 -5.73
N ARG A 391 29.41 7.27 -4.81
CA ARG A 391 29.32 5.84 -5.12
C ARG A 391 27.88 5.36 -5.38
N VAL A 392 26.87 6.14 -5.04
CA VAL A 392 25.47 5.78 -5.26
C VAL A 392 25.15 5.93 -6.75
N LYS A 393 24.84 4.81 -7.44
CA LYS A 393 24.57 4.76 -8.88
C LYS A 393 23.17 4.20 -9.22
N SER A 394 22.43 3.67 -8.23
CA SER A 394 21.09 3.13 -8.43
C SER A 394 20.06 4.24 -8.58
N GLU A 395 19.18 4.13 -9.57
CA GLU A 395 18.11 5.11 -9.83
C GLU A 395 17.25 5.39 -8.60
N ASP A 396 16.92 4.37 -7.81
CA ASP A 396 16.07 4.50 -6.61
C ASP A 396 16.67 5.42 -5.52
N ARG A 397 18.00 5.52 -5.45
CA ARG A 397 18.72 6.31 -4.44
C ARG A 397 19.53 7.46 -5.03
N TYR A 398 19.71 7.45 -6.34
CA TYR A 398 20.61 8.39 -7.01
C TYR A 398 20.24 9.85 -6.73
N LEU A 399 19.03 10.26 -7.03
CA LEU A 399 18.60 11.66 -6.82
C LEU A 399 18.70 12.07 -5.35
N ASN A 400 18.30 11.20 -4.41
CA ASN A 400 18.42 11.49 -2.98
C ASN A 400 19.89 11.71 -2.57
N ALA A 401 20.79 10.87 -3.07
CA ALA A 401 22.22 11.03 -2.81
C ALA A 401 22.79 12.31 -3.44
N GLN A 402 22.34 12.65 -4.64
CA GLN A 402 22.79 13.88 -5.30
C GLN A 402 22.25 15.16 -4.62
N MET A 403 21.02 15.12 -4.08
CA MET A 403 20.48 16.22 -3.27
C MET A 403 21.32 16.41 -1.99
N ARG A 404 21.63 15.31 -1.26
CA ARG A 404 22.54 15.40 -0.09
C ARG A 404 23.97 15.80 -0.47
N MET A 405 24.45 15.37 -1.65
CA MET A 405 25.72 15.86 -2.22
C MET A 405 25.71 17.39 -2.34
N GLY A 406 24.59 17.97 -2.77
CA GLY A 406 24.44 19.43 -2.84
C GLY A 406 24.65 20.11 -1.48
N VAL A 407 24.08 19.55 -0.40
CA VAL A 407 24.29 20.04 0.98
C VAL A 407 25.76 19.95 1.38
N VAL A 408 26.39 18.81 1.11
CA VAL A 408 27.82 18.59 1.40
C VAL A 408 28.70 19.58 0.63
N LEU A 409 28.41 19.82 -0.65
CA LEU A 409 29.13 20.83 -1.45
C LEU A 409 28.94 22.24 -0.90
N ALA A 410 27.74 22.58 -0.44
CA ALA A 410 27.46 23.88 0.17
C ALA A 410 28.26 24.11 1.46
N LYS A 411 28.56 23.05 2.21
CA LYS A 411 29.40 23.10 3.44
C LYS A 411 30.89 23.14 3.13
N LEU A 412 31.35 22.51 2.05
CA LEU A 412 32.79 22.39 1.69
C LEU A 412 33.27 23.45 0.75
N GLU A 413 32.45 23.86 -0.22
CA GLU A 413 32.91 24.59 -1.40
C GLU A 413 32.13 25.93 -1.57
N ALA A 414 32.59 26.72 -2.54
CA ALA A 414 31.87 27.94 -2.91
C ALA A 414 30.51 27.62 -3.54
N PRO A 415 29.49 28.50 -3.39
CA PRO A 415 28.13 28.29 -3.92
C PRO A 415 28.06 27.95 -5.42
N VAL A 416 29.04 28.41 -6.19
CA VAL A 416 29.17 28.12 -7.64
C VAL A 416 29.27 26.60 -7.91
N ALA A 417 29.91 25.85 -7.02
CA ALA A 417 29.99 24.37 -7.17
C ALA A 417 28.62 23.73 -6.96
N VAL A 418 27.84 24.23 -6.01
CA VAL A 418 26.46 23.78 -5.74
C VAL A 418 25.58 24.02 -6.97
N THR A 419 25.56 25.24 -7.49
CA THR A 419 24.77 25.60 -8.68
C THR A 419 25.15 24.74 -9.88
N ARG A 420 26.47 24.57 -10.15
CA ARG A 420 26.95 23.69 -11.23
C ARG A 420 26.48 22.25 -11.08
N HIS A 421 26.49 21.73 -9.85
CA HIS A 421 26.03 20.39 -9.56
C HIS A 421 24.53 20.23 -9.86
N PHE A 422 23.68 21.13 -9.38
CA PHE A 422 22.24 21.08 -9.62
C PHE A 422 21.88 21.40 -11.08
N ASP A 423 22.63 22.23 -11.79
CA ASP A 423 22.45 22.46 -13.22
C ASP A 423 22.73 21.22 -14.06
N ALA A 424 23.74 20.42 -13.67
CA ALA A 424 23.96 19.11 -14.28
C ALA A 424 22.79 18.17 -14.03
N LEU A 425 22.29 18.08 -12.79
CA LEU A 425 21.15 17.25 -12.46
C LEU A 425 19.88 17.65 -13.22
N ARG A 426 19.61 18.96 -13.38
CA ARG A 426 18.45 19.45 -14.14
C ARG A 426 18.53 19.10 -15.62
N ARG A 427 19.73 19.10 -16.20
CA ARG A 427 19.92 18.64 -17.60
C ARG A 427 19.65 17.16 -17.76
N ASP A 428 20.12 16.35 -16.80
CA ASP A 428 19.95 14.88 -16.85
C ASP A 428 18.54 14.44 -16.46
N HIS A 429 17.85 15.24 -15.62
CA HIS A 429 16.52 14.95 -15.08
C HIS A 429 15.55 16.14 -15.21
N PRO A 430 15.22 16.59 -16.44
CA PRO A 430 14.42 17.80 -16.66
C PRO A 430 13.02 17.73 -16.05
N GLN A 431 12.44 16.53 -15.90
CA GLN A 431 11.15 16.33 -15.25
C GLN A 431 11.15 16.68 -13.75
N ASN A 432 12.31 16.79 -13.12
CA ASN A 432 12.48 17.12 -11.70
C ASN A 432 12.93 18.58 -11.50
N GLY A 433 12.80 19.44 -12.50
CA GLY A 433 13.38 20.79 -12.51
C GLY A 433 13.03 21.61 -11.27
N ILE A 434 11.75 21.75 -10.93
CA ILE A 434 11.29 22.50 -9.75
C ILE A 434 11.84 21.89 -8.46
N SER A 435 11.68 20.56 -8.27
CA SER A 435 12.20 19.88 -7.07
C SER A 435 13.71 20.01 -6.90
N LEU A 436 14.47 20.08 -8.00
CA LEU A 436 15.93 20.27 -7.96
C LEU A 436 16.31 21.72 -7.64
N TYR A 437 15.52 22.73 -8.05
CA TYR A 437 15.72 24.12 -7.60
C TYR A 437 15.41 24.28 -6.11
N LEU A 438 14.35 23.67 -5.63
CA LEU A 438 14.02 23.64 -4.20
C LEU A 438 15.12 22.96 -3.38
N ALA A 439 15.66 21.84 -3.87
CA ALA A 439 16.76 21.12 -3.22
C ALA A 439 18.08 21.94 -3.24
N GLU A 440 18.38 22.69 -4.32
CA GLU A 440 19.52 23.62 -4.40
C GLU A 440 19.38 24.72 -3.33
N ALA A 441 18.20 25.32 -3.27
CA ALA A 441 17.93 26.39 -2.30
C ALA A 441 18.01 25.89 -0.86
N GLU A 442 17.48 24.70 -0.60
CA GLU A 442 17.55 24.08 0.73
C GLU A 442 19.00 23.74 1.12
N ALA A 443 19.80 23.19 0.21
CA ALA A 443 21.20 22.89 0.44
C ALA A 443 21.99 24.16 0.79
N LEU A 444 21.74 25.27 0.07
CA LEU A 444 22.36 26.57 0.32
C LEU A 444 21.87 27.16 1.66
N ARG A 445 20.59 27.02 1.98
CA ARG A 445 20.00 27.48 3.24
C ARG A 445 20.57 26.72 4.47
N GLU A 446 20.73 25.40 4.39
CA GLU A 446 21.37 24.60 5.44
C GLU A 446 22.83 25.00 5.67
N ALA A 447 23.49 25.57 4.65
CA ALA A 447 24.83 26.11 4.75
C ALA A 447 24.87 27.60 5.10
N GLU A 448 23.72 28.20 5.49
CA GLU A 448 23.57 29.64 5.81
C GLU A 448 23.87 30.57 4.62
N ARG A 449 23.83 30.08 3.38
CA ARG A 449 24.05 30.79 2.14
C ARG A 449 22.74 31.38 1.62
N HIS A 450 22.09 32.22 2.44
CA HIS A 450 20.72 32.71 2.17
C HIS A 450 20.63 33.55 0.87
N GLN A 451 21.65 34.39 0.54
CA GLN A 451 21.61 35.17 -0.69
C GLN A 451 21.63 34.26 -1.93
N GLU A 452 22.49 33.27 -1.94
CA GLU A 452 22.64 32.35 -3.07
C GLU A 452 21.39 31.43 -3.21
N ALA A 453 20.75 31.04 -2.10
CA ALA A 453 19.47 30.36 -2.11
C ALA A 453 18.35 31.22 -2.72
N PHE A 454 18.32 32.51 -2.36
CA PHE A 454 17.38 33.48 -2.91
C PHE A 454 17.54 33.66 -4.42
N ASP A 455 18.81 33.73 -4.89
CA ASP A 455 19.13 33.87 -6.31
C ASP A 455 18.81 32.59 -7.11
N ALA A 456 19.04 31.41 -6.53
CA ALA A 456 18.66 30.13 -7.13
C ALA A 456 17.14 30.02 -7.36
N LEU A 457 16.35 30.40 -6.35
CA LEU A 457 14.89 30.46 -6.46
C LEU A 457 14.41 31.56 -7.42
N GLY A 458 15.17 32.64 -7.54
CA GLY A 458 14.92 33.68 -8.54
C GLY A 458 15.02 33.13 -9.96
N ARG A 459 16.12 32.43 -10.29
CA ARG A 459 16.27 31.73 -11.58
C ARG A 459 15.18 30.72 -11.85
N ALA A 460 14.75 30.02 -10.82
CA ALA A 460 13.64 29.07 -10.94
C ALA A 460 12.31 29.74 -11.32
N LEU A 461 12.01 30.89 -10.70
CA LEU A 461 10.79 31.66 -10.96
C LEU A 461 10.81 32.37 -12.34
N GLU A 462 11.98 32.66 -12.90
CA GLU A 462 12.08 33.11 -14.29
C GLU A 462 11.61 32.06 -15.28
N LEU A 463 11.86 30.78 -14.98
CA LEU A 463 11.44 29.65 -15.79
C LEU A 463 10.01 29.16 -15.47
N HIS A 464 9.58 29.32 -14.24
CA HIS A 464 8.28 28.87 -13.72
C HIS A 464 7.55 30.01 -12.99
N PRO A 465 7.12 31.07 -13.70
CA PRO A 465 6.45 32.21 -13.09
C PRO A 465 5.15 31.77 -12.40
N GLY A 466 4.98 32.15 -11.15
CA GLY A 466 3.76 31.86 -10.38
C GLY A 466 3.69 30.46 -9.76
N ASP A 467 4.75 29.65 -9.85
CA ASP A 467 4.80 28.39 -9.10
C ASP A 467 4.76 28.65 -7.59
N LYS A 468 3.77 28.08 -6.91
CA LYS A 468 3.48 28.36 -5.50
C LYS A 468 4.56 27.87 -4.55
N GLU A 469 5.19 26.72 -4.85
CA GLU A 469 6.24 26.16 -4.01
C GLU A 469 7.51 26.99 -4.09
N LEU A 470 7.87 27.43 -5.29
CA LEU A 470 9.01 28.32 -5.50
C LEU A 470 8.79 29.70 -4.88
N LEU A 471 7.60 30.29 -5.04
CA LEU A 471 7.25 31.57 -4.41
C LEU A 471 7.32 31.45 -2.88
N TYR A 472 6.77 30.39 -2.31
CA TYR A 472 6.79 30.16 -0.86
C TYR A 472 8.23 29.97 -0.35
N ALA A 473 9.01 29.12 -1.00
CA ALA A 473 10.41 28.89 -0.62
C ALA A 473 11.21 30.20 -0.68
N ARG A 474 11.01 31.01 -1.74
CA ARG A 474 11.72 32.29 -1.86
C ARG A 474 11.28 33.32 -0.83
N ALA A 475 9.99 33.32 -0.45
CA ALA A 475 9.47 34.16 0.63
C ALA A 475 10.15 33.84 1.97
N LEU A 476 10.29 32.54 2.31
CA LEU A 476 10.98 32.14 3.55
C LEU A 476 12.48 32.51 3.56
N VAL A 477 13.14 32.44 2.40
CA VAL A 477 14.55 32.88 2.30
C VAL A 477 14.63 34.40 2.35
N ALA A 478 13.68 35.15 1.78
CA ALA A 478 13.60 36.61 1.85
C ALA A 478 13.47 37.11 3.30
N GLU A 479 12.73 36.37 4.15
CA GLU A 479 12.64 36.63 5.59
C GLU A 479 14.02 36.62 6.26
N LYS A 480 14.85 35.62 5.96
CA LYS A 480 16.20 35.49 6.53
C LYS A 480 17.15 36.61 6.04
N LEU A 481 16.84 37.21 4.91
CA LEU A 481 17.58 38.35 4.33
C LEU A 481 16.99 39.72 4.71
N ASP A 482 15.98 39.74 5.58
CA ASP A 482 15.24 40.95 5.97
C ASP A 482 14.56 41.69 4.80
N ARG A 483 14.22 40.96 3.73
CA ARG A 483 13.51 41.46 2.54
C ARG A 483 12.02 41.23 2.65
N LEU A 484 11.40 41.92 3.63
CA LEU A 484 10.00 41.73 3.97
C LEU A 484 9.03 42.12 2.84
N ASP A 485 9.41 43.07 2.01
CA ASP A 485 8.69 43.49 0.79
C ASP A 485 8.53 42.34 -0.20
N VAL A 486 9.61 41.60 -0.46
CA VAL A 486 9.61 40.45 -1.37
C VAL A 486 8.81 39.28 -0.78
N LEU A 487 8.96 39.02 0.54
CA LEU A 487 8.19 38.02 1.24
C LEU A 487 6.69 38.29 1.09
N GLU A 488 6.25 39.51 1.44
CA GLU A 488 4.84 39.90 1.34
C GLU A 488 4.32 39.80 -0.10
N GLN A 489 5.09 40.27 -1.08
CA GLN A 489 4.76 40.19 -2.50
C GLN A 489 4.49 38.73 -2.92
N HIS A 490 5.39 37.82 -2.55
CA HIS A 490 5.28 36.41 -2.95
C HIS A 490 4.10 35.70 -2.25
N LEU A 491 3.93 35.91 -0.94
CA LEU A 491 2.81 35.30 -0.22
C LEU A 491 1.45 35.83 -0.71
N ARG A 492 1.36 37.14 -1.02
CA ARG A 492 0.16 37.69 -1.65
C ARG A 492 -0.09 37.16 -3.05
N ALA A 493 0.95 36.90 -3.84
CA ALA A 493 0.81 36.27 -5.15
C ALA A 493 0.24 34.84 -5.04
N ILE A 494 0.70 34.09 -4.03
CA ILE A 494 0.13 32.76 -3.72
C ILE A 494 -1.35 32.89 -3.35
N LEU A 495 -1.70 33.81 -2.45
CA LEU A 495 -3.07 34.02 -1.98
C LEU A 495 -4.01 34.55 -3.06
N ALA A 496 -3.50 35.30 -4.04
CA ALA A 496 -4.27 35.74 -5.20
C ALA A 496 -4.68 34.55 -6.10
N ALA A 497 -3.80 33.56 -6.24
CA ALA A 497 -4.07 32.33 -7.01
C ALA A 497 -4.80 31.26 -6.19
N ASP A 498 -4.64 31.27 -4.86
CA ASP A 498 -5.18 30.28 -3.92
C ASP A 498 -5.52 30.93 -2.57
N PRO A 499 -6.69 31.60 -2.48
CA PRO A 499 -7.09 32.33 -1.27
C PRO A 499 -7.23 31.47 -0.01
N LYS A 500 -7.26 30.13 -0.16
CA LYS A 500 -7.36 29.17 0.95
C LYS A 500 -6.04 28.45 1.26
N ASN A 501 -4.93 28.99 0.80
CA ASN A 501 -3.64 28.43 1.13
C ASN A 501 -3.28 28.76 2.59
N ALA A 502 -3.56 27.81 3.50
CA ALA A 502 -3.39 28.01 4.93
C ALA A 502 -1.93 28.30 5.32
N GLN A 503 -0.95 27.71 4.63
CA GLN A 503 0.48 27.97 4.89
C GLN A 503 0.86 29.41 4.54
N ALA A 504 0.42 29.91 3.37
CA ALA A 504 0.67 31.28 2.97
C ALA A 504 -0.05 32.30 3.85
N LEU A 505 -1.31 31.99 4.28
CA LEU A 505 -2.05 32.81 5.24
C LEU A 505 -1.32 32.89 6.58
N ASN A 506 -0.88 31.75 7.11
CA ASN A 506 -0.16 31.72 8.38
C ASN A 506 1.20 32.43 8.30
N ALA A 507 1.99 32.17 7.25
CA ALA A 507 3.29 32.78 7.07
C ALA A 507 3.19 34.32 6.94
N LEU A 508 2.23 34.80 6.14
CA LEU A 508 2.00 36.25 6.00
C LEU A 508 1.53 36.87 7.31
N GLY A 509 0.54 36.27 7.97
CA GLY A 509 0.03 36.74 9.24
C GLY A 509 1.09 36.80 10.33
N TYR A 510 1.87 35.71 10.48
CA TYR A 510 2.97 35.66 11.45
C TYR A 510 4.01 36.77 11.20
N THR A 511 4.47 36.89 9.94
CA THR A 511 5.48 37.90 9.58
C THR A 511 4.98 39.32 9.83
N LEU A 512 3.74 39.62 9.48
CA LEU A 512 3.14 40.94 9.75
C LEU A 512 3.03 41.22 11.25
N ALA A 513 2.67 40.22 12.06
CA ALA A 513 2.57 40.36 13.52
C ALA A 513 3.95 40.53 14.17
N ASP A 514 4.95 39.79 13.70
CA ASP A 514 6.28 39.77 14.31
C ASP A 514 7.16 40.94 13.88
N ARG A 515 7.11 41.30 12.59
CA ARG A 515 8.08 42.22 11.97
C ARG A 515 7.50 43.61 11.63
N THR A 516 6.20 43.84 11.90
CA THR A 516 5.53 45.12 11.58
C THR A 516 4.54 45.51 12.69
N ASP A 517 3.96 46.71 12.58
CA ASP A 517 2.88 47.17 13.43
C ASP A 517 1.48 46.86 12.91
N ARG A 518 1.39 46.01 11.85
CA ARG A 518 0.13 45.66 11.16
C ARG A 518 -0.60 44.48 11.84
N HIS A 519 -0.68 44.49 13.17
CA HIS A 519 -1.17 43.37 13.96
C HIS A 519 -2.64 43.01 13.69
N ARG A 520 -3.53 43.98 13.41
CA ARG A 520 -4.95 43.68 13.05
C ARG A 520 -5.09 42.99 11.71
N GLU A 521 -4.27 43.38 10.72
CA GLU A 521 -4.24 42.70 9.43
C GLU A 521 -3.68 41.29 9.58
N ALA A 522 -2.62 41.13 10.36
CA ALA A 522 -2.03 39.85 10.72
C ALA A 522 -3.05 38.89 11.33
N LEU A 523 -3.87 39.38 12.29
CA LEU A 523 -4.94 38.61 12.91
C LEU A 523 -5.91 38.06 11.86
N GLY A 524 -6.34 38.88 10.91
CA GLY A 524 -7.28 38.44 9.87
C GLY A 524 -6.75 37.32 8.97
N TYR A 525 -5.44 37.28 8.71
CA TYR A 525 -4.82 36.16 7.98
C TYR A 525 -4.71 34.91 8.84
N ILE A 526 -4.33 35.04 10.11
CA ILE A 526 -4.16 33.90 11.03
C ILE A 526 -5.52 33.27 11.36
N GLU A 527 -6.58 34.08 11.54
CA GLU A 527 -7.96 33.57 11.73
C GLU A 527 -8.40 32.71 10.54
N GLN A 528 -8.12 33.15 9.31
CA GLN A 528 -8.42 32.35 8.11
C GLN A 528 -7.60 31.06 8.07
N ALA A 529 -6.31 31.10 8.43
CA ALA A 529 -5.48 29.90 8.52
C ALA A 529 -6.01 28.93 9.58
N LEU A 530 -6.40 29.43 10.76
CA LEU A 530 -6.96 28.63 11.85
C LEU A 530 -8.30 27.98 11.49
N ALA A 531 -9.15 28.68 10.73
CA ALA A 531 -10.39 28.11 10.23
C ALA A 531 -10.15 26.93 9.27
N LEU A 532 -9.03 26.92 8.55
CA LEU A 532 -8.63 25.84 7.65
C LEU A 532 -7.89 24.71 8.36
N LEU A 533 -7.08 25.02 9.36
CA LEU A 533 -6.21 24.11 10.12
C LEU A 533 -6.36 24.32 11.63
N PRO A 534 -7.49 23.95 12.24
CA PRO A 534 -7.81 24.30 13.63
C PRO A 534 -6.93 23.60 14.68
N GLU A 535 -6.27 22.51 14.32
CA GLU A 535 -5.40 21.73 15.24
C GLU A 535 -3.91 21.86 14.89
N ASP A 536 -3.54 22.69 13.92
CA ASP A 536 -2.15 22.86 13.53
C ASP A 536 -1.39 23.69 14.57
N ALA A 537 -0.33 23.11 15.13
CA ALA A 537 0.43 23.73 16.21
C ALA A 537 1.08 25.06 15.81
N ALA A 538 1.55 25.19 14.54
CA ALA A 538 2.18 26.41 14.07
C ALA A 538 1.17 27.55 13.89
N VAL A 539 -0.06 27.23 13.47
CA VAL A 539 -1.15 28.20 13.33
C VAL A 539 -1.65 28.64 14.72
N LEU A 540 -1.76 27.70 15.67
CA LEU A 540 -2.12 28.01 17.05
C LEU A 540 -1.07 28.90 17.75
N ASP A 541 0.22 28.62 17.55
CA ASP A 541 1.32 29.45 18.04
C ASP A 541 1.27 30.86 17.45
N SER A 542 1.07 30.97 16.13
CA SER A 542 0.91 32.24 15.44
C SER A 542 -0.29 33.04 15.95
N MET A 543 -1.42 32.36 16.27
CA MET A 543 -2.59 33.00 16.87
C MET A 543 -2.27 33.56 18.25
N GLY A 544 -1.64 32.77 19.11
CA GLY A 544 -1.18 33.24 20.41
C GLY A 544 -0.24 34.45 20.32
N TRP A 545 0.70 34.42 19.33
CA TRP A 545 1.64 35.51 19.12
C TRP A 545 0.95 36.83 18.70
N VAL A 546 0.02 36.77 17.73
CA VAL A 546 -0.67 37.98 17.28
C VAL A 546 -1.59 38.56 18.35
N GLN A 547 -2.26 37.72 19.15
CA GLN A 547 -3.04 38.19 20.33
C GLN A 547 -2.15 38.86 21.34
N TYR A 548 -1.00 38.27 21.65
CA TYR A 548 0.00 38.90 22.52
C TYR A 548 0.43 40.29 22.01
N ARG A 549 0.72 40.43 20.70
CA ARG A 549 1.10 41.71 20.06
C ARG A 549 -0.04 42.74 20.07
N LEU A 550 -1.29 42.30 20.10
CA LEU A 550 -2.47 43.16 20.24
C LEU A 550 -2.76 43.58 21.70
N GLY A 551 -2.15 42.93 22.70
CA GLY A 551 -2.36 43.15 24.10
C GLY A 551 -3.49 42.30 24.73
N ASP A 552 -3.99 41.32 24.00
CA ASP A 552 -4.96 40.32 24.45
C ASP A 552 -4.21 39.14 25.09
N TYR A 553 -4.22 39.04 26.42
CA TYR A 553 -3.44 38.06 27.19
C TYR A 553 -4.28 36.87 27.67
#